data_7b8e5c116cfe127da0ff2e2ebeecd677
#
_entry.id   7b8e5c116cfe127da0ff2e2ebeecd677
#
_cell.length_a   1.000
_cell.length_b   1.000
_cell.length_c   1.000
_cell.angle_alpha   90.00
_cell.angle_beta   90.00
_cell.angle_gamma   90.00
#
_symmetry.space_group_name_H-M   'P 1'
#
loop_
_entity.id
_entity.type
_entity.pdbx_description
1 polymer ?
#
loop_
_entity_poly.entity_id
_entity_poly.type
_entity_poly.pdbx_seq_one_letter_code
_entity_poly.pdbx_strand_id
1 'polypeptide(L)'
;MAVKESYAGKINRKLTKKLRVIAVAAGREKADLVLKNATYVNVFSNELCHGDIAVAEGLIVGMGEYSGNTEVDMGGKIVLPGFVDAHIHLESSLVSPTEFAKAVLPHGTTTVITDPHEIANVMGTDGIEYMLQATEDLPVDVRFMLPSCVPATPLDESGANLDYRAIDSFYDHPRVQGLAEMMNFVGTINGDPQVVEKIVASQAHHKKIDGHAPDLVGNDLNAYIAAGVYSDHECHDLNDAIAKLQRGQFIMIREGTAARNLEALVPLLCDKYVERCMFCTDDKHPNDLLEKGHIDYIVKKAISLGAAPITAIKAACHNAARYFLLNNRGAIAPGYLADFVIIDDFGHFNIEKVYKRGVLMVDHGVVADFPVPEIDPYLVNRAHDTFHVAPLPAADFTDSRPHAVIGMVNGEITTTDGGYTDRIDVDYDILKIAVIERHKNTHHIGLGYIKGYGLQKGAVATSISHDSHNIIVVGTNEEDMAFAANRIVQQHGGITVVENGQVKGELLLAIAGIMSDDTLVNVNRDLENAKKAAYDLGVSTGIDPFMTLSFMALPVIPSLRITTRGVFDVTTQRYV
;
A
#
# COMPACT_ATOMS: atom_id res chain seq x y z
N MET A 1 4.59 33.09 10.93
CA MET A 1 3.65 32.51 11.92
C MET A 1 2.23 32.84 11.49
N ALA A 2 1.51 31.87 10.93
CA ALA A 2 0.08 32.06 10.67
C ALA A 2 -0.64 32.21 12.01
N VAL A 3 -1.43 33.30 12.17
CA VAL A 3 -2.22 33.54 13.38
C VAL A 3 -3.22 32.40 13.50
N LYS A 4 -3.10 31.56 14.54
CA LYS A 4 -4.07 30.47 14.80
C LYS A 4 -5.46 31.07 14.95
N GLU A 5 -6.38 30.72 14.04
CA GLU A 5 -7.77 31.16 14.06
C GLU A 5 -8.41 30.81 15.41
N SER A 6 -9.15 31.79 16.01
CA SER A 6 -9.85 31.53 17.27
C SER A 6 -10.97 30.50 17.10
N TYR A 7 -11.34 29.80 18.18
CA TYR A 7 -12.45 28.84 18.16
C TYR A 7 -13.78 29.48 17.66
N ALA A 8 -14.07 30.71 18.09
CA ALA A 8 -15.23 31.46 17.62
C ALA A 8 -15.15 31.76 16.11
N GLY A 9 -13.97 32.11 15.60
CA GLY A 9 -13.73 32.29 14.16
C GLY A 9 -14.02 31.02 13.36
N LYS A 10 -13.51 29.88 13.83
CA LYS A 10 -13.79 28.57 13.22
C LYS A 10 -15.27 28.23 13.19
N ILE A 11 -16.02 28.51 14.29
CA ILE A 11 -17.47 28.27 14.35
C ILE A 11 -18.20 29.16 13.36
N ASN A 12 -17.88 30.47 13.34
CA ASN A 12 -18.52 31.42 12.42
C ASN A 12 -18.31 31.04 10.95
N ARG A 13 -17.09 30.66 10.57
CA ARG A 13 -16.81 30.20 9.22
C ARG A 13 -17.58 28.91 8.86
N LYS A 14 -17.62 27.94 9.77
CA LYS A 14 -18.41 26.72 9.59
C LYS A 14 -19.91 27.00 9.50
N LEU A 15 -20.40 27.94 10.31
CA LEU A 15 -21.81 28.36 10.29
C LEU A 15 -22.18 29.00 8.93
N THR A 16 -21.37 29.93 8.42
CA THR A 16 -21.62 30.59 7.13
C THR A 16 -21.68 29.55 6.00
N LYS A 17 -20.71 28.62 5.94
CA LYS A 17 -20.72 27.53 4.96
C LYS A 17 -21.97 26.65 5.11
N LYS A 18 -22.33 26.27 6.33
CA LYS A 18 -23.48 25.41 6.58
C LYS A 18 -24.80 26.09 6.19
N LEU A 19 -24.96 27.40 6.47
CA LEU A 19 -26.14 28.16 6.06
C LEU A 19 -26.26 28.22 4.53
N ARG A 20 -25.14 28.41 3.80
CA ARG A 20 -25.12 28.39 2.34
C ARG A 20 -25.50 27.02 1.79
N VAL A 21 -24.91 25.96 2.33
CA VAL A 21 -25.27 24.57 1.96
C VAL A 21 -26.77 24.33 2.12
N ILE A 22 -27.37 24.76 3.24
CA ILE A 22 -28.81 24.61 3.47
C ILE A 22 -29.63 25.47 2.50
N ALA A 23 -29.21 26.71 2.18
CA ALA A 23 -29.92 27.60 1.27
C ALA A 23 -29.93 27.03 -0.16
N VAL A 24 -28.79 26.50 -0.64
CA VAL A 24 -28.67 25.86 -1.96
C VAL A 24 -29.51 24.59 -1.99
N ALA A 25 -29.38 23.73 -0.98
CA ALA A 25 -30.15 22.46 -0.90
C ALA A 25 -31.67 22.71 -0.93
N ALA A 26 -32.13 23.82 -0.34
CA ALA A 26 -33.54 24.22 -0.35
C ALA A 26 -33.96 25.02 -1.61
N GLY A 27 -33.09 25.14 -2.62
CA GLY A 27 -33.37 25.84 -3.88
C GLY A 27 -33.47 27.38 -3.74
N ARG A 28 -33.01 27.98 -2.64
CA ARG A 28 -33.03 29.43 -2.42
C ARG A 28 -31.83 30.16 -3.01
N GLU A 29 -30.75 29.45 -3.25
CA GLU A 29 -29.52 29.96 -3.87
C GLU A 29 -29.05 29.00 -4.95
N LYS A 30 -28.29 29.51 -5.94
CA LYS A 30 -27.65 28.70 -6.97
C LYS A 30 -26.54 27.86 -6.40
N ALA A 31 -26.43 26.65 -6.90
CA ALA A 31 -25.29 25.75 -6.63
C ALA A 31 -24.00 26.29 -7.27
N ASP A 32 -22.86 25.84 -6.77
CA ASP A 32 -21.55 26.11 -7.40
C ASP A 32 -21.42 25.36 -8.71
N LEU A 33 -21.78 24.08 -8.69
CA LEU A 33 -21.79 23.16 -9.80
C LEU A 33 -23.10 22.37 -9.80
N VAL A 34 -23.65 22.15 -10.99
CA VAL A 34 -24.74 21.17 -11.21
C VAL A 34 -24.34 20.22 -12.32
N LEU A 35 -24.29 18.93 -12.02
CA LEU A 35 -24.22 17.89 -13.03
C LEU A 35 -25.64 17.64 -13.52
N LYS A 36 -25.94 18.10 -14.75
CA LYS A 36 -27.28 18.03 -15.34
C LYS A 36 -27.52 16.67 -15.99
N ASN A 37 -28.77 16.23 -15.93
CA ASN A 37 -29.23 14.99 -16.60
C ASN A 37 -28.35 13.77 -16.21
N ALA A 38 -27.92 13.68 -14.96
CA ALA A 38 -27.04 12.63 -14.49
C ALA A 38 -27.80 11.31 -14.30
N THR A 39 -27.17 10.20 -14.72
CA THR A 39 -27.48 8.86 -14.24
C THR A 39 -26.46 8.53 -13.17
N TYR A 40 -26.88 8.25 -11.94
CA TYR A 40 -25.93 8.04 -10.85
C TYR A 40 -26.20 6.77 -10.05
N VAL A 41 -25.14 6.18 -9.51
CA VAL A 41 -25.23 4.99 -8.66
C VAL A 41 -25.65 5.39 -7.24
N ASN A 42 -26.78 4.86 -6.81
CA ASN A 42 -27.24 4.93 -5.43
C ASN A 42 -26.82 3.66 -4.68
N VAL A 43 -25.76 3.76 -3.87
CA VAL A 43 -25.21 2.64 -3.09
C VAL A 43 -26.07 2.24 -1.90
N PHE A 44 -27.07 3.06 -1.51
CA PHE A 44 -27.97 2.76 -0.38
C PHE A 44 -29.11 1.85 -0.78
N SER A 45 -29.65 2.05 -2.00
CA SER A 45 -30.76 1.27 -2.53
C SER A 45 -30.35 0.27 -3.62
N ASN A 46 -29.04 0.22 -3.97
CA ASN A 46 -28.45 -0.62 -5.00
C ASN A 46 -29.13 -0.45 -6.38
N GLU A 47 -29.35 0.79 -6.81
CA GLU A 47 -30.02 1.11 -8.08
C GLU A 47 -29.36 2.29 -8.80
N LEU A 48 -29.70 2.47 -10.09
CA LEU A 48 -29.40 3.68 -10.85
C LEU A 48 -30.55 4.67 -10.67
N CYS A 49 -30.18 5.89 -10.27
CA CYS A 49 -31.09 7.01 -10.17
C CYS A 49 -30.82 8.04 -11.26
N HIS A 50 -31.81 8.88 -11.57
CA HIS A 50 -31.71 9.94 -12.57
C HIS A 50 -32.10 11.28 -11.96
N GLY A 51 -31.39 12.33 -12.37
CA GLY A 51 -31.65 13.71 -11.93
C GLY A 51 -30.38 14.54 -11.94
N ASP A 52 -30.54 15.84 -11.68
CA ASP A 52 -29.38 16.71 -11.51
C ASP A 52 -28.73 16.44 -10.14
N ILE A 53 -27.42 16.65 -10.06
CA ILE A 53 -26.66 16.60 -8.81
C ILE A 53 -26.10 18.00 -8.53
N ALA A 54 -26.57 18.63 -7.46
CA ALA A 54 -26.15 19.97 -7.06
C ALA A 54 -25.04 19.93 -6.02
N VAL A 55 -24.03 20.80 -6.19
CA VAL A 55 -22.84 20.91 -5.33
C VAL A 55 -22.70 22.35 -4.81
N ALA A 56 -22.44 22.49 -3.53
CA ALA A 56 -22.04 23.76 -2.90
C ALA A 56 -21.03 23.52 -1.78
N GLU A 57 -20.03 24.39 -1.67
CA GLU A 57 -18.98 24.31 -0.63
C GLU A 57 -18.24 22.94 -0.62
N GLY A 58 -18.09 22.31 -1.80
CA GLY A 58 -17.46 21.00 -1.95
C GLY A 58 -18.31 19.80 -1.49
N LEU A 59 -19.58 20.02 -1.15
CA LEU A 59 -20.52 18.99 -0.74
C LEU A 59 -21.63 18.83 -1.78
N ILE A 60 -22.10 17.60 -1.94
CA ILE A 60 -23.37 17.32 -2.59
C ILE A 60 -24.47 17.90 -1.71
N VAL A 61 -25.33 18.74 -2.26
CA VAL A 61 -26.38 19.41 -1.50
C VAL A 61 -27.78 18.93 -1.85
N GLY A 62 -27.95 18.31 -3.02
CA GLY A 62 -29.24 17.77 -3.43
C GLY A 62 -29.20 17.06 -4.77
N MET A 63 -30.22 16.25 -5.01
CA MET A 63 -30.55 15.62 -6.30
C MET A 63 -31.97 16.07 -6.71
N GLY A 64 -32.17 16.35 -8.00
CA GLY A 64 -33.45 16.82 -8.52
C GLY A 64 -33.26 18.00 -9.45
N GLU A 65 -34.18 18.97 -9.47
CA GLU A 65 -34.09 20.17 -10.32
C GLU A 65 -33.34 21.28 -9.60
N TYR A 66 -32.13 21.61 -10.08
CA TYR A 66 -31.28 22.67 -9.56
C TYR A 66 -30.72 23.55 -10.66
N SER A 67 -30.42 24.82 -10.31
CA SER A 67 -29.60 25.70 -11.14
C SER A 67 -28.26 26.00 -10.48
N GLY A 68 -27.20 26.09 -11.28
CA GLY A 68 -25.83 26.30 -10.83
C GLY A 68 -25.18 27.54 -11.44
N ASN A 69 -24.06 27.95 -10.86
CA ASN A 69 -23.14 28.91 -11.50
C ASN A 69 -22.41 28.25 -12.69
N THR A 70 -22.07 26.98 -12.52
CA THR A 70 -21.55 26.09 -13.57
C THR A 70 -22.53 24.93 -13.72
N GLU A 71 -22.94 24.66 -14.96
CA GLU A 71 -23.80 23.52 -15.28
C GLU A 71 -23.10 22.66 -16.33
N VAL A 72 -23.00 21.36 -16.08
CA VAL A 72 -22.37 20.38 -16.96
C VAL A 72 -23.35 19.29 -17.29
N ASP A 73 -23.70 19.15 -18.58
CA ASP A 73 -24.58 18.08 -19.03
C ASP A 73 -23.85 16.74 -19.04
N MET A 74 -24.38 15.74 -18.35
CA MET A 74 -23.79 14.40 -18.29
C MET A 74 -24.08 13.56 -19.55
N GLY A 75 -25.05 13.95 -20.37
CA GLY A 75 -25.24 13.34 -21.70
C GLY A 75 -25.45 11.82 -21.69
N GLY A 76 -26.07 11.27 -20.63
CA GLY A 76 -26.28 9.82 -20.47
C GLY A 76 -25.13 9.06 -19.82
N LYS A 77 -24.07 9.74 -19.40
CA LYS A 77 -22.95 9.15 -18.65
C LYS A 77 -23.35 8.80 -17.23
N ILE A 78 -22.59 7.87 -16.64
CA ILE A 78 -22.86 7.39 -15.29
C ILE A 78 -21.93 8.08 -14.30
N VAL A 79 -22.53 8.63 -13.25
CA VAL A 79 -21.82 9.26 -12.12
C VAL A 79 -21.70 8.25 -10.99
N LEU A 80 -20.47 7.97 -10.58
CA LEU A 80 -20.13 7.09 -9.47
C LEU A 80 -19.57 7.92 -8.30
N PRO A 81 -19.68 7.44 -7.05
CA PRO A 81 -18.87 7.99 -5.96
C PRO A 81 -17.39 7.78 -6.23
N GLY A 82 -16.54 8.68 -5.74
CA GLY A 82 -15.09 8.50 -5.75
C GLY A 82 -14.68 7.22 -5.03
N PHE A 83 -13.74 6.48 -5.61
CA PHE A 83 -13.26 5.21 -5.07
C PHE A 83 -12.41 5.40 -3.83
N VAL A 84 -12.45 4.38 -2.97
CA VAL A 84 -11.70 4.30 -1.71
C VAL A 84 -10.88 3.01 -1.72
N ASP A 85 -9.58 3.13 -1.62
CA ASP A 85 -8.71 1.99 -1.35
C ASP A 85 -8.68 1.73 0.14
N ALA A 86 -9.07 0.52 0.56
CA ALA A 86 -9.23 0.20 1.97
C ALA A 86 -7.92 -0.17 2.67
N HIS A 87 -6.86 -0.51 1.93
CA HIS A 87 -5.55 -0.84 2.46
C HIS A 87 -4.49 -0.77 1.37
N ILE A 88 -3.46 0.04 1.60
CA ILE A 88 -2.33 0.22 0.68
C ILE A 88 -1.06 0.62 1.43
N HIS A 89 0.10 0.16 0.94
CA HIS A 89 1.41 0.72 1.25
C HIS A 89 1.78 1.69 0.11
N LEU A 90 1.73 3.00 0.37
CA LEU A 90 2.06 4.00 -0.67
C LEU A 90 3.48 3.83 -1.19
N GLU A 91 4.37 3.40 -0.32
CA GLU A 91 5.79 3.16 -0.58
C GLU A 91 5.99 2.12 -1.69
N SER A 92 5.13 1.12 -1.79
CA SER A 92 5.18 0.08 -2.83
C SER A 92 4.93 0.61 -4.24
N SER A 93 4.42 1.84 -4.37
CA SER A 93 4.36 2.53 -5.66
C SER A 93 5.72 3.02 -6.14
N LEU A 94 6.75 2.94 -5.31
CA LEU A 94 8.14 3.38 -5.55
C LEU A 94 8.29 4.87 -5.88
N VAL A 95 7.24 5.67 -5.74
CA VAL A 95 7.26 7.11 -6.02
C VAL A 95 6.79 7.92 -4.82
N SER A 96 7.08 9.22 -4.84
CA SER A 96 6.60 10.14 -3.82
C SER A 96 5.06 10.16 -3.74
N PRO A 97 4.47 10.50 -2.59
CA PRO A 97 3.02 10.62 -2.46
C PRO A 97 2.35 11.57 -3.47
N THR A 98 3.06 12.60 -3.92
CA THR A 98 2.58 13.52 -4.96
C THR A 98 2.45 12.82 -6.31
N GLU A 99 3.45 12.05 -6.72
CA GLU A 99 3.41 11.27 -7.97
C GLU A 99 2.38 10.13 -7.89
N PHE A 100 2.28 9.48 -6.72
CA PHE A 100 1.21 8.52 -6.46
C PHE A 100 -0.19 9.14 -6.66
N ALA A 101 -0.44 10.34 -6.11
CA ALA A 101 -1.72 11.02 -6.30
C ALA A 101 -2.03 11.29 -7.77
N LYS A 102 -1.02 11.73 -8.56
CA LYS A 102 -1.17 11.91 -10.02
C LYS A 102 -1.50 10.59 -10.72
N ALA A 103 -0.93 9.48 -10.25
CA ALA A 103 -1.15 8.16 -10.84
C ALA A 103 -2.57 7.63 -10.60
N VAL A 104 -3.12 7.79 -9.39
CA VAL A 104 -4.39 7.14 -9.03
C VAL A 104 -5.63 7.97 -9.30
N LEU A 105 -5.49 9.30 -9.41
CA LEU A 105 -6.62 10.20 -9.73
C LEU A 105 -7.31 9.86 -11.06
N PRO A 106 -6.59 9.60 -12.18
CA PRO A 106 -7.22 9.20 -13.45
C PRO A 106 -8.04 7.91 -13.35
N HIS A 107 -7.74 7.09 -12.34
CA HIS A 107 -8.44 5.85 -12.03
C HIS A 107 -9.60 6.04 -11.04
N GLY A 108 -9.97 7.28 -10.74
CA GLY A 108 -11.13 7.61 -9.90
C GLY A 108 -10.92 7.39 -8.40
N THR A 109 -9.73 7.04 -7.95
CA THR A 109 -9.42 6.89 -6.53
C THR A 109 -9.25 8.26 -5.89
N THR A 110 -10.12 8.58 -4.95
CA THR A 110 -10.17 9.88 -4.28
C THR A 110 -9.81 9.82 -2.79
N THR A 111 -9.74 8.61 -2.25
CA THR A 111 -9.36 8.35 -0.85
C THR A 111 -8.58 7.04 -0.78
N VAL A 112 -7.54 7.01 0.04
CA VAL A 112 -6.78 5.80 0.36
C VAL A 112 -6.58 5.68 1.87
N ILE A 113 -6.53 4.44 2.36
CA ILE A 113 -6.18 4.10 3.74
C ILE A 113 -4.80 3.44 3.69
N THR A 114 -3.79 4.15 4.16
CA THR A 114 -2.40 3.67 4.08
C THR A 114 -1.88 3.22 5.43
N ASP A 115 -1.05 2.18 5.39
CA ASP A 115 -0.17 1.78 6.49
C ASP A 115 1.28 2.15 6.12
N PRO A 116 1.90 3.15 6.74
CA PRO A 116 3.25 3.58 6.42
C PRO A 116 4.31 2.75 7.18
N HIS A 117 4.11 1.44 7.36
CA HIS A 117 5.06 0.63 8.13
C HIS A 117 6.41 0.48 7.41
N GLU A 118 6.43 0.54 6.08
CA GLU A 118 7.63 0.42 5.29
C GLU A 118 8.62 1.55 5.62
N ILE A 119 8.21 2.79 5.47
CA ILE A 119 9.06 3.93 5.83
C ILE A 119 9.29 4.02 7.35
N ALA A 120 8.34 3.55 8.17
CA ALA A 120 8.49 3.52 9.61
C ALA A 120 9.55 2.49 10.06
N ASN A 121 9.73 1.39 9.34
CA ASN A 121 10.85 0.46 9.57
C ASN A 121 12.22 1.11 9.32
N VAL A 122 12.28 2.11 8.44
CA VAL A 122 13.53 2.83 8.13
C VAL A 122 13.75 4.01 9.07
N MET A 123 12.74 4.87 9.26
CA MET A 123 12.85 6.17 9.89
C MET A 123 12.11 6.29 11.23
N GLY A 124 11.40 5.24 11.65
CA GLY A 124 10.59 5.28 12.87
C GLY A 124 9.43 6.28 12.77
N THR A 125 9.21 7.02 13.85
CA THR A 125 8.16 8.05 13.91
C THR A 125 8.40 9.22 12.95
N ASP A 126 9.65 9.52 12.59
CA ASP A 126 9.97 10.52 11.57
C ASP A 126 9.42 10.11 10.19
N GLY A 127 9.40 8.80 9.89
CA GLY A 127 8.79 8.27 8.67
C GLY A 127 7.28 8.46 8.64
N ILE A 128 6.59 8.20 9.75
CA ILE A 128 5.15 8.46 9.88
C ILE A 128 4.85 9.96 9.68
N GLU A 129 5.63 10.83 10.33
CA GLU A 129 5.48 12.29 10.21
C GLU A 129 5.78 12.77 8.79
N TYR A 130 6.84 12.21 8.13
CA TYR A 130 7.14 12.50 6.73
C TYR A 130 5.94 12.21 5.84
N MET A 131 5.35 11.01 5.94
CA MET A 131 4.20 10.62 5.13
C MET A 131 2.96 11.47 5.43
N LEU A 132 2.75 11.83 6.69
CA LEU A 132 1.67 12.77 7.06
C LEU A 132 1.85 14.12 6.37
N GLN A 133 3.04 14.70 6.37
CA GLN A 133 3.30 16.00 5.72
C GLN A 133 3.30 15.88 4.20
N ALA A 134 3.94 14.85 3.64
CA ALA A 134 4.01 14.62 2.19
C ALA A 134 2.66 14.37 1.51
N THR A 135 1.62 14.10 2.30
CA THR A 135 0.25 13.87 1.83
C THR A 135 -0.74 14.96 2.24
N GLU A 136 -0.26 16.07 2.83
CA GLU A 136 -1.14 17.16 3.26
C GLU A 136 -1.72 17.86 2.03
N ASP A 137 -3.03 18.11 2.06
CA ASP A 137 -3.78 18.83 1.02
C ASP A 137 -3.64 18.27 -0.42
N LEU A 138 -3.19 17.02 -0.59
CA LEU A 138 -3.26 16.34 -1.89
C LEU A 138 -4.72 16.18 -2.34
N PRO A 139 -5.00 16.15 -3.65
CA PRO A 139 -6.34 15.90 -4.17
C PRO A 139 -6.83 14.45 -3.96
N VAL A 140 -6.00 13.58 -3.41
CA VAL A 140 -6.38 12.27 -2.86
C VAL A 140 -6.35 12.39 -1.34
N ASP A 141 -7.47 12.09 -0.67
CA ASP A 141 -7.51 12.10 0.81
C ASP A 141 -6.75 10.87 1.34
N VAL A 142 -5.56 11.06 1.88
CA VAL A 142 -4.77 9.98 2.50
C VAL A 142 -5.11 9.89 3.98
N ARG A 143 -5.56 8.71 4.41
CA ARG A 143 -5.87 8.34 5.79
C ARG A 143 -4.87 7.29 6.25
N PHE A 144 -4.50 7.34 7.51
CA PHE A 144 -3.42 6.55 8.07
C PHE A 144 -3.92 5.55 9.08
N MET A 145 -3.41 4.34 8.98
CA MET A 145 -3.37 3.36 10.04
C MET A 145 -1.94 3.38 10.60
N LEU A 146 -1.78 3.39 11.93
CA LEU A 146 -0.46 3.42 12.55
C LEU A 146 0.18 2.04 12.53
N PRO A 147 1.47 1.91 12.21
CA PRO A 147 2.15 0.63 12.13
C PRO A 147 2.02 -0.22 13.40
N SER A 148 1.57 -1.46 13.25
CA SER A 148 1.45 -2.41 14.35
C SER A 148 2.74 -3.16 14.62
N CYS A 149 3.53 -3.42 13.58
CA CYS A 149 4.67 -4.33 13.58
C CYS A 149 5.92 -3.65 12.99
N VAL A 150 6.60 -2.84 13.79
CA VAL A 150 7.91 -2.24 13.47
C VAL A 150 8.87 -2.55 14.62
N PRO A 151 9.82 -3.48 14.38
CA PRO A 151 9.95 -4.40 13.25
C PRO A 151 8.85 -5.48 13.22
N ALA A 152 8.75 -6.21 12.10
CA ALA A 152 7.81 -7.32 11.93
C ALA A 152 8.02 -8.42 12.98
N THR A 153 9.26 -8.73 13.29
CA THR A 153 9.67 -9.66 14.36
C THR A 153 10.85 -9.12 15.15
N PRO A 154 11.08 -9.61 16.38
CA PRO A 154 12.28 -9.26 17.17
C PRO A 154 13.60 -9.71 16.52
N LEU A 155 13.54 -10.48 15.44
CA LEU A 155 14.70 -10.99 14.71
C LEU A 155 15.21 -10.00 13.66
N ASP A 156 14.37 -9.06 13.27
CA ASP A 156 14.69 -8.06 12.26
C ASP A 156 15.50 -6.90 12.86
N GLU A 157 16.60 -6.57 12.20
CA GLU A 157 17.35 -5.36 12.48
C GLU A 157 16.84 -4.24 11.58
N SER A 158 15.80 -3.56 12.03
CA SER A 158 15.25 -2.40 11.32
C SER A 158 15.79 -1.07 11.86
N GLY A 159 15.49 0.02 11.16
CA GLY A 159 15.88 1.37 11.56
C GLY A 159 15.23 1.81 12.88
N ALA A 160 14.08 1.26 13.22
CA ALA A 160 13.33 1.61 14.43
C ALA A 160 12.71 0.40 15.11
N ASN A 161 12.32 0.62 16.38
CA ASN A 161 11.43 -0.27 17.13
C ASN A 161 10.32 0.60 17.73
N LEU A 162 9.08 0.41 17.29
CA LEU A 162 7.94 1.20 17.72
C LEU A 162 7.08 0.41 18.70
N ASP A 163 7.16 0.74 19.97
CA ASP A 163 6.20 0.31 20.98
C ASP A 163 4.92 1.18 20.90
N TYR A 164 3.91 0.88 21.74
CA TYR A 164 2.67 1.67 21.73
C TYR A 164 2.90 3.14 22.12
N ARG A 165 3.89 3.45 22.98
CA ARG A 165 4.19 4.82 23.43
C ARG A 165 4.74 5.68 22.30
N ALA A 166 5.51 5.07 21.41
CA ALA A 166 6.10 5.77 20.27
C ALA A 166 5.02 6.29 19.29
N ILE A 167 3.91 5.55 19.16
CA ILE A 167 2.85 5.88 18.20
C ILE A 167 1.62 6.52 18.86
N ASP A 168 1.51 6.54 20.18
CA ASP A 168 0.30 6.95 20.92
C ASP A 168 -0.16 8.37 20.58
N SER A 169 0.77 9.33 20.50
CA SER A 169 0.45 10.73 20.20
C SER A 169 -0.11 10.95 18.80
N PHE A 170 0.15 10.04 17.86
CA PHE A 170 -0.37 10.16 16.49
C PHE A 170 -1.88 9.86 16.40
N TYR A 171 -2.47 9.15 17.37
CA TYR A 171 -3.91 8.91 17.39
C TYR A 171 -4.75 10.20 17.47
N ASP A 172 -4.18 11.29 17.98
CA ASP A 172 -4.84 12.61 18.01
C ASP A 172 -4.86 13.29 16.63
N HIS A 173 -4.07 12.81 15.68
CA HIS A 173 -4.05 13.39 14.34
C HIS A 173 -5.35 13.06 13.58
N PRO A 174 -6.04 14.06 12.96
CA PRO A 174 -7.36 13.88 12.37
C PRO A 174 -7.40 12.93 11.16
N ARG A 175 -6.25 12.62 10.56
CA ARG A 175 -6.13 11.67 9.45
C ARG A 175 -5.80 10.25 9.91
N VAL A 176 -5.53 10.02 11.18
CA VAL A 176 -5.25 8.69 11.73
C VAL A 176 -6.56 7.98 12.09
N GLN A 177 -6.79 6.81 11.49
CA GLN A 177 -8.01 6.03 11.63
C GLN A 177 -7.88 4.84 12.60
N GLY A 178 -6.66 4.30 12.79
CA GLY A 178 -6.48 3.14 13.64
C GLY A 178 -5.07 2.61 13.73
N LEU A 179 -4.98 1.37 14.18
CA LEU A 179 -3.79 0.53 14.16
C LEU A 179 -3.84 -0.33 12.89
N ALA A 180 -2.75 -0.34 12.15
CA ALA A 180 -2.63 -1.06 10.89
C ALA A 180 -2.62 -2.59 11.08
N GLU A 181 -2.49 -3.29 9.99
CA GLU A 181 -2.50 -4.75 9.93
C GLU A 181 -1.69 -5.41 11.05
N MET A 182 -2.37 -6.23 11.83
CA MET A 182 -1.74 -6.95 12.94
C MET A 182 -1.07 -8.23 12.43
N MET A 183 0.10 -8.07 11.79
CA MET A 183 0.89 -9.17 11.23
C MET A 183 1.38 -10.16 12.30
N ASN A 184 1.66 -9.68 13.52
CA ASN A 184 2.06 -10.57 14.61
C ASN A 184 0.82 -11.26 15.24
N PHE A 185 0.12 -12.06 14.41
CA PHE A 185 -1.03 -12.83 14.89
C PHE A 185 -0.61 -13.89 15.94
N VAL A 186 0.58 -14.45 15.83
CA VAL A 186 1.12 -15.41 16.82
C VAL A 186 1.25 -14.76 18.20
N GLY A 187 1.84 -13.56 18.28
CA GLY A 187 1.92 -12.80 19.52
C GLY A 187 0.54 -12.40 20.05
N THR A 188 -0.39 -12.04 19.16
CA THR A 188 -1.77 -11.70 19.53
C THR A 188 -2.48 -12.89 20.17
N ILE A 189 -2.41 -14.08 19.56
CA ILE A 189 -3.08 -15.30 20.04
C ILE A 189 -2.50 -15.76 21.37
N ASN A 190 -1.18 -15.66 21.52
CA ASN A 190 -0.48 -16.07 22.73
C ASN A 190 -0.51 -15.00 23.85
N GLY A 191 -1.10 -13.83 23.58
CA GLY A 191 -1.21 -12.75 24.57
C GLY A 191 0.15 -12.10 24.90
N ASP A 192 1.02 -11.94 23.90
CA ASP A 192 2.28 -11.20 24.06
C ASP A 192 1.99 -9.77 24.54
N PRO A 193 2.50 -9.36 25.71
CA PRO A 193 2.20 -8.04 26.27
C PRO A 193 2.56 -6.89 25.33
N GLN A 194 3.67 -6.96 24.57
CA GLN A 194 4.10 -5.89 23.68
C GLN A 194 3.14 -5.72 22.49
N VAL A 195 2.56 -6.81 22.01
CA VAL A 195 1.56 -6.79 20.93
C VAL A 195 0.21 -6.32 21.47
N VAL A 196 -0.23 -6.88 22.60
CA VAL A 196 -1.53 -6.58 23.19
C VAL A 196 -1.61 -5.13 23.69
N GLU A 197 -0.52 -4.54 24.19
CA GLU A 197 -0.45 -3.12 24.56
C GLU A 197 -0.80 -2.18 23.41
N LYS A 198 -0.35 -2.46 22.18
CA LYS A 198 -0.71 -1.68 20.98
C LYS A 198 -2.19 -1.79 20.65
N ILE A 199 -2.75 -2.99 20.77
CA ILE A 199 -4.19 -3.24 20.57
C ILE A 199 -5.00 -2.43 21.58
N VAL A 200 -4.66 -2.51 22.87
CA VAL A 200 -5.35 -1.80 23.95
C VAL A 200 -5.22 -0.28 23.81
N ALA A 201 -4.05 0.23 23.42
CA ALA A 201 -3.85 1.65 23.16
C ALA A 201 -4.77 2.14 22.03
N SER A 202 -4.83 1.43 20.89
CA SER A 202 -5.76 1.77 19.81
C SER A 202 -7.23 1.76 20.25
N GLN A 203 -7.63 0.76 21.04
CA GLN A 203 -8.98 0.68 21.60
C GLN A 203 -9.30 1.83 22.56
N ALA A 204 -8.32 2.26 23.38
CA ALA A 204 -8.47 3.40 24.29
C ALA A 204 -8.73 4.71 23.53
N HIS A 205 -8.17 4.85 22.33
CA HIS A 205 -8.45 5.95 21.42
C HIS A 205 -9.71 5.75 20.56
N HIS A 206 -10.48 4.70 20.78
CA HIS A 206 -11.69 4.35 19.98
C HIS A 206 -11.40 4.19 18.48
N LYS A 207 -10.24 3.64 18.13
CA LYS A 207 -9.78 3.47 16.75
C LYS A 207 -9.95 2.03 16.27
N LYS A 208 -9.92 1.86 14.94
CA LYS A 208 -9.97 0.54 14.30
C LYS A 208 -8.64 -0.20 14.44
N ILE A 209 -8.69 -1.52 14.31
CA ILE A 209 -7.51 -2.38 14.23
C ILE A 209 -7.71 -3.29 13.04
N ASP A 210 -6.83 -3.17 12.06
CA ASP A 210 -6.85 -4.01 10.87
C ASP A 210 -6.04 -5.29 11.08
N GLY A 211 -6.36 -6.31 10.31
CA GLY A 211 -5.79 -7.63 10.45
C GLY A 211 -5.00 -8.10 9.25
N HIS A 212 -4.14 -9.06 9.55
CA HIS A 212 -3.32 -9.83 8.63
C HIS A 212 -3.21 -11.24 9.22
N ALA A 213 -4.04 -12.17 8.78
CA ALA A 213 -4.17 -13.47 9.42
C ALA A 213 -4.35 -14.60 8.39
N PRO A 214 -3.28 -14.91 7.60
CA PRO A 214 -3.33 -16.01 6.66
C PRO A 214 -3.55 -17.33 7.39
N ASP A 215 -4.43 -18.19 6.87
CA ASP A 215 -4.69 -19.56 7.33
C ASP A 215 -5.14 -19.71 8.79
N LEU A 216 -5.55 -18.63 9.44
CA LEU A 216 -5.94 -18.67 10.84
C LEU A 216 -7.35 -19.24 11.00
N VAL A 217 -7.48 -20.34 11.74
CA VAL A 217 -8.75 -21.09 11.88
C VAL A 217 -9.08 -21.44 13.34
N GLY A 218 -10.29 -21.88 13.57
CA GLY A 218 -10.70 -22.45 14.86
C GLY A 218 -10.60 -21.51 16.05
N ASN A 219 -9.98 -21.96 17.12
CA ASN A 219 -9.82 -21.19 18.36
C ASN A 219 -8.80 -20.05 18.21
N ASP A 220 -7.80 -20.22 17.37
CA ASP A 220 -6.79 -19.20 17.13
C ASP A 220 -7.41 -17.99 16.38
N LEU A 221 -8.26 -18.25 15.39
CA LEU A 221 -9.06 -17.20 14.76
C LEU A 221 -9.99 -16.52 15.77
N ASN A 222 -10.65 -17.28 16.65
CA ASN A 222 -11.49 -16.71 17.70
C ASN A 222 -10.68 -15.80 18.65
N ALA A 223 -9.46 -16.21 19.04
CA ALA A 223 -8.58 -15.43 19.92
C ALA A 223 -8.14 -14.12 19.25
N TYR A 224 -7.75 -14.18 17.97
CA TYR A 224 -7.35 -13.03 17.18
C TYR A 224 -8.49 -12.01 17.05
N ILE A 225 -9.70 -12.46 16.70
CA ILE A 225 -10.88 -11.59 16.60
C ILE A 225 -11.28 -11.04 17.98
N ALA A 226 -11.23 -11.88 19.04
CA ALA A 226 -11.56 -11.46 20.39
C ALA A 226 -10.60 -10.40 20.94
N ALA A 227 -9.36 -10.36 20.48
CA ALA A 227 -8.42 -9.28 20.77
C ALA A 227 -8.89 -7.91 20.20
N GLY A 228 -9.78 -7.91 19.21
CA GLY A 228 -10.37 -6.69 18.64
C GLY A 228 -9.91 -6.39 17.21
N VAL A 229 -9.40 -7.38 16.49
CA VAL A 229 -9.01 -7.23 15.08
C VAL A 229 -10.23 -7.46 14.18
N TYR A 230 -10.63 -6.43 13.42
CA TYR A 230 -11.94 -6.39 12.77
C TYR A 230 -11.93 -6.64 11.27
N SER A 231 -10.77 -6.75 10.62
CA SER A 231 -10.64 -6.99 9.18
C SER A 231 -9.58 -8.04 8.88
N ASP A 232 -9.54 -8.48 7.62
CA ASP A 232 -8.46 -9.30 7.08
C ASP A 232 -8.40 -9.15 5.56
N HIS A 233 -7.19 -9.14 4.99
CA HIS A 233 -6.94 -9.08 3.54
C HIS A 233 -6.17 -10.31 3.02
N GLU A 234 -5.82 -11.26 3.91
CA GLU A 234 -5.00 -12.42 3.59
C GLU A 234 -5.80 -13.68 3.20
N CYS A 235 -7.13 -13.59 3.13
CA CYS A 235 -7.92 -14.72 2.68
C CYS A 235 -7.59 -15.09 1.22
N HIS A 236 -7.19 -16.33 0.96
CA HIS A 236 -6.95 -16.82 -0.40
C HIS A 236 -8.02 -17.80 -0.90
N ASP A 237 -8.92 -18.26 -0.04
CA ASP A 237 -10.06 -19.08 -0.46
C ASP A 237 -11.38 -18.60 0.15
N LEU A 238 -12.47 -19.02 -0.48
CA LEU A 238 -13.82 -18.61 -0.12
C LEU A 238 -14.24 -19.12 1.28
N ASN A 239 -13.79 -20.30 1.70
CA ASN A 239 -14.22 -20.89 2.98
C ASN A 239 -13.55 -20.15 4.14
N ASP A 240 -12.26 -19.81 4.02
CA ASP A 240 -11.56 -18.99 4.99
C ASP A 240 -12.26 -17.63 5.14
N ALA A 241 -12.53 -16.94 4.03
CA ALA A 241 -13.21 -15.65 4.06
C ALA A 241 -14.61 -15.74 4.69
N ILE A 242 -15.40 -16.77 4.36
CA ILE A 242 -16.74 -16.99 4.98
C ILE A 242 -16.59 -17.26 6.49
N ALA A 243 -15.61 -18.03 6.91
CA ALA A 243 -15.38 -18.32 8.33
C ALA A 243 -15.08 -17.06 9.14
N LYS A 244 -14.31 -16.12 8.58
CA LYS A 244 -14.00 -14.80 9.16
C LYS A 244 -15.24 -13.89 9.16
N LEU A 245 -15.98 -13.81 8.04
CA LEU A 245 -17.24 -13.06 7.94
C LEU A 245 -18.29 -13.51 8.97
N GLN A 246 -18.44 -14.83 9.15
CA GLN A 246 -19.37 -15.40 10.15
C GLN A 246 -18.99 -15.04 11.60
N ARG A 247 -17.74 -14.69 11.85
CA ARG A 247 -17.23 -14.22 13.14
C ARG A 247 -17.21 -12.70 13.27
N GLY A 248 -17.69 -11.98 12.24
CA GLY A 248 -17.87 -10.53 12.30
C GLY A 248 -16.74 -9.72 11.73
N GLN A 249 -15.68 -10.32 11.16
CA GLN A 249 -14.66 -9.56 10.45
C GLN A 249 -15.18 -9.00 9.12
N PHE A 250 -14.52 -7.95 8.65
CA PHE A 250 -14.61 -7.44 7.30
C PHE A 250 -13.54 -8.09 6.43
N ILE A 251 -13.85 -8.34 5.18
CA ILE A 251 -12.90 -8.88 4.20
C ILE A 251 -12.53 -7.77 3.22
N MET A 252 -11.24 -7.48 3.15
CA MET A 252 -10.64 -6.62 2.14
C MET A 252 -10.20 -7.52 0.99
N ILE A 253 -10.94 -7.47 -0.12
CA ILE A 253 -10.65 -8.25 -1.33
C ILE A 253 -9.51 -7.53 -2.05
N ARG A 254 -8.37 -8.22 -2.19
CA ARG A 254 -7.10 -7.68 -2.61
C ARG A 254 -6.79 -7.98 -4.08
N GLU A 255 -6.29 -6.97 -4.80
CA GLU A 255 -5.78 -7.11 -6.16
C GLU A 255 -4.53 -6.24 -6.36
N GLY A 256 -3.46 -6.61 -5.68
CA GLY A 256 -2.16 -5.98 -5.73
C GLY A 256 -1.26 -6.45 -6.87
N THR A 257 0.02 -6.12 -6.79
CA THR A 257 1.04 -6.66 -7.69
C THR A 257 1.50 -8.03 -7.22
N ALA A 258 1.86 -8.16 -5.95
CA ALA A 258 2.38 -9.39 -5.35
C ALA A 258 1.25 -10.39 -5.06
N ALA A 259 0.18 -9.94 -4.41
CA ALA A 259 -0.85 -10.81 -3.90
C ALA A 259 -2.25 -10.43 -4.43
N ARG A 260 -3.02 -11.45 -4.81
CA ARG A 260 -4.32 -11.29 -5.48
C ARG A 260 -5.27 -12.38 -5.03
N ASN A 261 -6.45 -11.99 -4.57
CA ASN A 261 -7.47 -12.96 -4.16
C ASN A 261 -8.87 -12.68 -4.74
N LEU A 262 -9.00 -11.67 -5.61
CA LEU A 262 -10.30 -11.27 -6.18
C LEU A 262 -11.01 -12.45 -6.88
N GLU A 263 -10.29 -13.25 -7.68
CA GLU A 263 -10.91 -14.36 -8.43
C GLU A 263 -11.52 -15.41 -7.50
N ALA A 264 -10.84 -15.71 -6.40
CA ALA A 264 -11.34 -16.63 -5.39
C ALA A 264 -12.51 -16.05 -4.58
N LEU A 265 -12.48 -14.72 -4.34
CA LEU A 265 -13.40 -14.06 -3.41
C LEU A 265 -14.55 -13.30 -4.09
N VAL A 266 -14.58 -13.18 -5.42
CA VAL A 266 -15.70 -12.54 -6.13
C VAL A 266 -17.10 -13.10 -5.76
N PRO A 267 -17.28 -14.37 -5.37
CA PRO A 267 -18.59 -14.86 -4.93
C PRO A 267 -19.12 -14.22 -3.64
N LEU A 268 -18.26 -13.51 -2.88
CA LEU A 268 -18.68 -12.71 -1.72
C LEU A 268 -19.40 -11.41 -2.12
N LEU A 269 -19.28 -10.97 -3.38
CA LEU A 269 -19.95 -9.79 -3.89
C LEU A 269 -21.41 -10.08 -4.24
N CYS A 270 -22.15 -10.54 -3.24
CA CYS A 270 -23.58 -10.86 -3.31
C CYS A 270 -24.30 -10.26 -2.10
N ASP A 271 -25.63 -10.17 -2.16
CA ASP A 271 -26.47 -9.52 -1.12
C ASP A 271 -26.19 -10.06 0.30
N LYS A 272 -25.78 -11.33 0.41
CA LYS A 272 -25.53 -11.96 1.71
C LYS A 272 -24.28 -11.45 2.41
N TYR A 273 -23.22 -11.13 1.67
CA TYR A 273 -21.90 -10.87 2.25
C TYR A 273 -21.32 -9.49 1.93
N VAL A 274 -21.80 -8.84 0.86
CA VAL A 274 -21.19 -7.60 0.35
C VAL A 274 -21.07 -6.49 1.39
N GLU A 275 -21.98 -6.41 2.35
CA GLU A 275 -21.96 -5.37 3.39
C GLU A 275 -20.69 -5.38 4.29
N ARG A 276 -19.94 -6.49 4.23
CA ARG A 276 -18.68 -6.66 4.96
C ARG A 276 -17.49 -6.92 4.03
N CYS A 277 -17.63 -6.61 2.74
CA CYS A 277 -16.56 -6.72 1.76
C CYS A 277 -16.17 -5.32 1.25
N MET A 278 -14.89 -5.08 1.07
CA MET A 278 -14.35 -3.86 0.48
C MET A 278 -13.11 -4.21 -0.34
N PHE A 279 -12.70 -3.32 -1.25
CA PHE A 279 -11.55 -3.54 -2.11
C PHE A 279 -10.31 -2.84 -1.58
N CYS A 280 -9.16 -3.47 -1.82
CA CYS A 280 -7.85 -2.89 -1.52
C CYS A 280 -6.82 -3.31 -2.56
N THR A 281 -5.71 -2.58 -2.63
CA THR A 281 -4.58 -2.91 -3.50
C THR A 281 -3.43 -3.55 -2.76
N ASP A 282 -3.20 -3.20 -1.51
CA ASP A 282 -2.01 -3.59 -0.76
C ASP A 282 -0.74 -3.10 -1.48
N ASP A 283 0.21 -3.95 -1.82
CA ASP A 283 1.39 -3.59 -2.62
C ASP A 283 1.04 -3.39 -4.10
N LYS A 284 1.23 -2.17 -4.60
CA LYS A 284 0.91 -1.81 -5.99
C LYS A 284 2.09 -1.10 -6.67
N HIS A 285 2.74 -1.80 -7.59
CA HIS A 285 3.94 -1.34 -8.29
C HIS A 285 3.65 -0.36 -9.44
N PRO A 286 4.66 0.42 -9.88
CA PRO A 286 4.51 1.43 -10.93
C PRO A 286 3.93 0.93 -12.25
N ASN A 287 4.39 -0.24 -12.72
CA ASN A 287 3.90 -0.84 -13.96
C ASN A 287 2.42 -1.18 -13.90
N ASP A 288 1.96 -1.76 -12.78
CA ASP A 288 0.55 -2.10 -12.60
C ASP A 288 -0.33 -0.84 -12.51
N LEU A 289 0.17 0.23 -11.87
CA LEU A 289 -0.53 1.52 -11.83
C LEU A 289 -0.70 2.13 -13.23
N LEU A 290 0.34 2.07 -14.06
CA LEU A 290 0.31 2.63 -15.41
C LEU A 290 -0.47 1.77 -16.41
N GLU A 291 -0.36 0.44 -16.33
CA GLU A 291 -0.91 -0.47 -17.33
C GLU A 291 -2.34 -0.93 -17.02
N LYS A 292 -2.63 -1.17 -15.73
CA LYS A 292 -3.91 -1.75 -15.28
C LYS A 292 -4.82 -0.71 -14.63
N GLY A 293 -4.23 0.22 -13.88
CA GLY A 293 -4.94 1.17 -13.05
C GLY A 293 -4.97 0.78 -11.57
N HIS A 294 -5.93 1.30 -10.84
CA HIS A 294 -6.02 1.19 -9.38
C HIS A 294 -7.31 0.48 -8.96
N ILE A 295 -8.15 1.09 -8.13
CA ILE A 295 -9.44 0.51 -7.70
C ILE A 295 -10.41 0.30 -8.88
N ASP A 296 -10.36 1.14 -9.92
CA ASP A 296 -11.14 0.96 -11.16
C ASP A 296 -10.85 -0.39 -11.84
N TYR A 297 -9.60 -0.82 -11.83
CA TYR A 297 -9.21 -2.14 -12.35
C TYR A 297 -9.88 -3.27 -11.57
N ILE A 298 -9.91 -3.17 -10.23
CA ILE A 298 -10.56 -4.16 -9.37
C ILE A 298 -12.06 -4.23 -9.67
N VAL A 299 -12.71 -3.07 -9.81
CA VAL A 299 -14.14 -2.99 -10.17
C VAL A 299 -14.40 -3.62 -11.54
N LYS A 300 -13.63 -3.25 -12.56
CA LYS A 300 -13.74 -3.82 -13.92
C LYS A 300 -13.56 -5.34 -13.91
N LYS A 301 -12.54 -5.82 -13.23
CA LYS A 301 -12.24 -7.25 -13.10
C LYS A 301 -13.36 -7.99 -12.35
N ALA A 302 -13.86 -7.44 -11.25
CA ALA A 302 -14.98 -8.02 -10.51
C ALA A 302 -16.25 -8.15 -11.37
N ILE A 303 -16.59 -7.11 -12.14
CA ILE A 303 -17.72 -7.13 -13.08
C ILE A 303 -17.51 -8.20 -14.16
N SER A 304 -16.31 -8.29 -14.73
CA SER A 304 -15.99 -9.30 -15.75
C SER A 304 -16.07 -10.74 -15.23
N LEU A 305 -15.85 -10.93 -13.92
CA LEU A 305 -15.99 -12.20 -13.22
C LEU A 305 -17.44 -12.47 -12.76
N GLY A 306 -18.39 -11.59 -13.07
CA GLY A 306 -19.82 -11.78 -12.85
C GLY A 306 -20.41 -11.06 -11.64
N ALA A 307 -19.67 -10.21 -10.95
CA ALA A 307 -20.24 -9.36 -9.91
C ALA A 307 -21.21 -8.33 -10.52
N ALA A 308 -22.33 -8.05 -9.85
CA ALA A 308 -23.22 -6.97 -10.26
C ALA A 308 -22.47 -5.62 -10.17
N PRO A 309 -22.57 -4.74 -11.19
CA PRO A 309 -21.78 -3.50 -11.23
C PRO A 309 -21.96 -2.62 -9.98
N ILE A 310 -23.19 -2.41 -9.53
CA ILE A 310 -23.47 -1.56 -8.35
C ILE A 310 -22.89 -2.19 -7.06
N THR A 311 -22.91 -3.51 -6.95
CA THR A 311 -22.33 -4.25 -5.83
C THR A 311 -20.82 -4.08 -5.79
N ALA A 312 -20.14 -4.19 -6.95
CA ALA A 312 -18.70 -3.94 -7.04
C ALA A 312 -18.34 -2.48 -6.68
N ILE A 313 -19.11 -1.50 -7.18
CA ILE A 313 -18.93 -0.08 -6.84
C ILE A 313 -19.14 0.16 -5.36
N LYS A 314 -20.15 -0.46 -4.73
CA LYS A 314 -20.41 -0.36 -3.29
C LYS A 314 -19.21 -0.85 -2.47
N ALA A 315 -18.59 -1.97 -2.86
CA ALA A 315 -17.36 -2.47 -2.24
C ALA A 315 -16.16 -1.53 -2.46
N ALA A 316 -16.09 -0.88 -3.63
CA ALA A 316 -15.02 0.04 -4.01
C ALA A 316 -15.09 1.42 -3.33
N CYS A 317 -16.19 1.78 -2.66
CA CYS A 317 -16.35 3.12 -2.10
C CYS A 317 -17.07 3.12 -0.75
N HIS A 318 -18.36 2.76 -0.71
CA HIS A 318 -19.22 2.94 0.45
C HIS A 318 -18.81 2.06 1.64
N ASN A 319 -18.48 0.80 1.39
CA ASN A 319 -18.17 -0.15 2.46
C ASN A 319 -16.87 0.20 3.18
N ALA A 320 -15.81 0.57 2.44
CA ALA A 320 -14.57 1.06 3.00
C ALA A 320 -14.80 2.35 3.82
N ALA A 321 -15.54 3.31 3.25
CA ALA A 321 -15.86 4.55 3.96
C ALA A 321 -16.62 4.30 5.26
N ARG A 322 -17.58 3.37 5.27
CA ARG A 322 -18.32 2.98 6.49
C ARG A 322 -17.43 2.30 7.52
N TYR A 323 -16.59 1.37 7.08
CA TYR A 323 -15.70 0.65 7.98
C TYR A 323 -14.77 1.62 8.74
N PHE A 324 -14.16 2.56 8.03
CA PHE A 324 -13.26 3.56 8.62
C PHE A 324 -13.99 4.80 9.18
N LEU A 325 -15.32 4.77 9.31
CA LEU A 325 -16.14 5.86 9.86
C LEU A 325 -15.98 7.21 9.10
N LEU A 326 -15.69 7.14 7.82
CA LEU A 326 -15.61 8.30 6.92
C LEU A 326 -17.03 8.66 6.43
N ASN A 327 -17.86 9.17 7.35
CA ASN A 327 -19.32 9.29 7.21
C ASN A 327 -19.83 10.18 6.07
N ASN A 328 -18.96 10.87 5.34
CA ASN A 328 -19.31 11.77 4.25
C ASN A 328 -18.63 11.44 2.94
N ARG A 329 -18.22 10.19 2.73
CA ARG A 329 -17.54 9.69 1.51
C ARG A 329 -18.20 8.42 0.99
N GLY A 330 -17.88 8.08 -0.25
CA GLY A 330 -18.25 6.81 -0.86
C GLY A 330 -19.73 6.66 -1.20
N ALA A 331 -20.47 7.77 -1.31
CA ALA A 331 -21.87 7.77 -1.76
C ALA A 331 -22.24 9.10 -2.42
N ILE A 332 -23.24 9.09 -3.28
CA ILE A 332 -23.86 10.28 -3.87
C ILE A 332 -25.12 10.59 -3.06
N ALA A 333 -24.99 11.51 -2.11
CA ALA A 333 -26.09 11.90 -1.23
C ALA A 333 -25.87 13.31 -0.62
N PRO A 334 -26.91 14.03 -0.23
CA PRO A 334 -26.77 15.32 0.43
C PRO A 334 -25.90 15.23 1.69
N GLY A 335 -24.93 16.14 1.82
CA GLY A 335 -23.98 16.18 2.92
C GLY A 335 -22.70 15.39 2.70
N TYR A 336 -22.62 14.59 1.64
CA TYR A 336 -21.40 13.88 1.24
C TYR A 336 -20.45 14.79 0.45
N LEU A 337 -19.17 14.50 0.46
CA LEU A 337 -18.20 15.19 -0.39
C LEU A 337 -18.54 14.97 -1.86
N ALA A 338 -18.40 16.00 -2.66
CA ALA A 338 -18.65 15.95 -4.09
C ALA A 338 -17.45 15.35 -4.83
N ASP A 339 -17.11 14.11 -4.47
CA ASP A 339 -16.08 13.29 -5.10
C ASP A 339 -16.77 12.36 -6.11
N PHE A 340 -16.59 12.61 -7.41
CA PHE A 340 -17.29 11.92 -8.49
C PHE A 340 -16.32 11.28 -9.48
N VAL A 341 -16.68 10.10 -9.97
CA VAL A 341 -16.09 9.45 -11.13
C VAL A 341 -17.14 9.37 -12.22
N ILE A 342 -16.87 9.93 -13.38
CA ILE A 342 -17.77 9.94 -14.54
C ILE A 342 -17.28 8.89 -15.52
N ILE A 343 -18.12 7.92 -15.82
CA ILE A 343 -17.83 6.85 -16.78
C ILE A 343 -18.81 6.88 -17.96
N ASP A 344 -18.41 6.29 -19.07
CA ASP A 344 -19.27 6.08 -20.25
C ASP A 344 -20.41 5.10 -19.95
N ASP A 345 -20.09 3.86 -19.63
CA ASP A 345 -21.02 2.77 -19.28
C ASP A 345 -20.32 1.69 -18.45
N PHE A 346 -21.06 0.71 -17.94
CA PHE A 346 -20.49 -0.40 -17.15
C PHE A 346 -19.75 -1.46 -17.99
N GLY A 347 -19.96 -1.48 -19.31
CA GLY A 347 -19.34 -2.48 -20.19
C GLY A 347 -17.90 -2.10 -20.56
N HIS A 348 -17.68 -0.86 -20.95
CA HIS A 348 -16.35 -0.33 -21.25
C HIS A 348 -15.65 0.21 -20.01
N PHE A 349 -16.42 0.87 -19.15
CA PHE A 349 -15.96 1.47 -17.90
C PHE A 349 -14.79 2.47 -18.11
N ASN A 350 -14.90 3.30 -19.15
CA ASN A 350 -13.90 4.34 -19.39
C ASN A 350 -14.17 5.54 -18.50
N ILE A 351 -13.20 5.90 -17.65
CA ILE A 351 -13.27 7.10 -16.81
C ILE A 351 -12.96 8.32 -17.67
N GLU A 352 -13.93 9.23 -17.80
CA GLU A 352 -13.77 10.45 -18.56
C GLU A 352 -13.37 11.63 -17.69
N LYS A 353 -14.00 11.75 -16.50
CA LYS A 353 -13.76 12.87 -15.58
C LYS A 353 -13.72 12.39 -14.14
N VAL A 354 -12.89 13.05 -13.34
CA VAL A 354 -12.88 12.87 -11.89
C VAL A 354 -13.01 14.24 -11.22
N TYR A 355 -13.98 14.36 -10.34
CA TYR A 355 -14.16 15.54 -9.51
C TYR A 355 -13.75 15.25 -8.07
N LYS A 356 -13.04 16.19 -7.48
CA LYS A 356 -12.70 16.18 -6.06
C LYS A 356 -13.33 17.39 -5.37
N ARG A 357 -14.24 17.15 -4.45
CA ARG A 357 -15.01 18.19 -3.75
C ARG A 357 -15.65 19.19 -4.73
N GLY A 358 -16.16 18.67 -5.84
CA GLY A 358 -16.79 19.48 -6.90
C GLY A 358 -15.83 20.20 -7.84
N VAL A 359 -14.52 20.07 -7.64
CA VAL A 359 -13.50 20.60 -8.55
C VAL A 359 -13.10 19.52 -9.55
N LEU A 360 -13.09 19.84 -10.83
CA LEU A 360 -12.63 18.94 -11.89
C LEU A 360 -11.12 18.74 -11.77
N MET A 361 -10.68 17.54 -11.39
CA MET A 361 -9.28 17.19 -11.23
C MET A 361 -8.72 16.37 -12.38
N VAL A 362 -9.58 15.61 -13.06
CA VAL A 362 -9.17 14.82 -14.22
C VAL A 362 -10.16 15.05 -15.35
N ASP A 363 -9.64 15.33 -16.54
CA ASP A 363 -10.43 15.43 -17.78
C ASP A 363 -9.76 14.57 -18.87
N HIS A 364 -10.41 13.45 -19.23
CA HIS A 364 -9.91 12.47 -20.22
C HIS A 364 -8.46 12.04 -19.95
N GLY A 365 -8.18 11.63 -18.70
CA GLY A 365 -6.87 11.16 -18.27
C GLY A 365 -5.85 12.25 -17.93
N VAL A 366 -6.16 13.52 -18.23
CA VAL A 366 -5.28 14.65 -17.91
C VAL A 366 -5.58 15.15 -16.51
N VAL A 367 -4.58 15.09 -15.63
CA VAL A 367 -4.67 15.56 -14.24
C VAL A 367 -4.41 17.06 -14.19
N ALA A 368 -5.29 17.80 -13.52
CA ALA A 368 -5.09 19.23 -13.26
C ALA A 368 -3.92 19.44 -12.30
N ASP A 369 -3.20 20.54 -12.46
CA ASP A 369 -2.13 20.92 -11.54
C ASP A 369 -2.66 21.15 -10.12
N PHE A 370 -1.89 20.70 -9.15
CA PHE A 370 -2.16 20.92 -7.73
C PHE A 370 -0.87 21.22 -6.96
N PRO A 371 -0.95 21.93 -5.83
CA PRO A 371 0.23 22.26 -5.03
C PRO A 371 0.92 21.00 -4.50
N VAL A 372 2.25 21.00 -4.53
CA VAL A 372 3.06 19.99 -3.86
C VAL A 372 3.11 20.33 -2.36
N PRO A 373 2.88 19.36 -1.46
CA PRO A 373 2.98 19.59 -0.03
C PRO A 373 4.37 20.08 0.41
N GLU A 374 4.40 20.99 1.39
CA GLU A 374 5.65 21.40 2.03
C GLU A 374 5.97 20.43 3.17
N ILE A 375 7.15 19.82 3.13
CA ILE A 375 7.66 18.90 4.15
C ILE A 375 8.74 19.63 4.94
N ASP A 376 8.79 19.42 6.27
CA ASP A 376 9.85 19.95 7.12
C ASP A 376 11.22 19.53 6.55
N PRO A 377 12.14 20.50 6.30
CA PRO A 377 13.48 20.19 5.79
C PRO A 377 14.26 19.18 6.63
N TYR A 378 14.01 19.10 7.93
CA TYR A 378 14.58 18.07 8.79
C TYR A 378 14.15 16.68 8.32
N LEU A 379 12.85 16.45 8.08
CA LEU A 379 12.31 15.16 7.64
C LEU A 379 12.79 14.80 6.23
N VAL A 380 12.87 15.79 5.33
CA VAL A 380 13.44 15.58 3.98
C VAL A 380 14.90 15.11 4.09
N ASN A 381 15.72 15.80 4.87
CA ASN A 381 17.12 15.40 5.06
C ASN A 381 17.23 14.00 5.68
N ARG A 382 16.39 13.68 6.67
CA ARG A 382 16.34 12.35 7.29
C ARG A 382 15.96 11.27 6.28
N ALA A 383 15.01 11.54 5.37
CA ALA A 383 14.59 10.58 4.35
C ALA A 383 15.71 10.31 3.32
N HIS A 384 16.58 11.26 3.06
CA HIS A 384 17.71 11.10 2.15
C HIS A 384 19.01 10.60 2.84
N ASP A 385 19.03 10.49 4.17
CA ASP A 385 20.19 10.03 4.95
C ASP A 385 19.81 8.80 5.80
N THR A 386 19.62 7.66 5.14
CA THR A 386 19.17 6.41 5.76
C THR A 386 20.12 5.24 5.54
N PHE A 387 21.30 5.49 4.96
CA PHE A 387 22.31 4.45 4.70
C PHE A 387 23.56 4.70 5.56
N HIS A 388 23.65 3.98 6.66
CA HIS A 388 24.78 4.04 7.59
C HIS A 388 25.59 2.73 7.48
N VAL A 389 26.30 2.56 6.37
CA VAL A 389 27.03 1.34 6.04
C VAL A 389 28.47 1.70 5.67
N ALA A 390 29.44 1.05 6.30
CA ALA A 390 30.83 1.14 5.89
C ALA A 390 31.04 0.43 4.53
N PRO A 391 32.10 0.78 3.76
CA PRO A 391 32.40 0.09 2.51
C PRO A 391 32.50 -1.42 2.70
N LEU A 392 31.88 -2.15 1.80
CA LEU A 392 31.75 -3.61 1.82
C LEU A 392 32.79 -4.22 0.85
N PRO A 393 33.89 -4.80 1.33
CA PRO A 393 34.81 -5.56 0.47
C PRO A 393 34.21 -6.93 0.11
N ALA A 394 34.63 -7.52 -1.00
CA ALA A 394 34.19 -8.86 -1.42
C ALA A 394 34.42 -9.94 -0.35
N ALA A 395 35.46 -9.76 0.48
CA ALA A 395 35.76 -10.67 1.59
C ALA A 395 34.62 -10.81 2.62
N ASP A 396 33.78 -9.79 2.78
CA ASP A 396 32.65 -9.82 3.72
C ASP A 396 31.54 -10.78 3.25
N PHE A 397 31.54 -11.13 1.97
CA PHE A 397 30.61 -12.09 1.39
C PHE A 397 31.19 -13.53 1.32
N THR A 398 32.43 -13.72 1.80
CA THR A 398 33.11 -15.02 1.76
C THR A 398 32.98 -15.73 3.09
N ASP A 399 32.43 -16.94 3.07
CA ASP A 399 32.41 -17.86 4.22
C ASP A 399 32.63 -19.29 3.70
N SER A 400 33.51 -20.03 4.37
CA SER A 400 33.82 -21.42 4.05
C SER A 400 32.93 -22.43 4.77
N ARG A 401 32.03 -21.96 5.63
CA ARG A 401 31.08 -22.84 6.31
C ARG A 401 29.89 -23.13 5.40
N PRO A 402 29.31 -24.35 5.50
CA PRO A 402 28.05 -24.63 4.84
C PRO A 402 26.93 -23.74 5.41
N HIS A 403 26.13 -23.18 4.50
CA HIS A 403 24.91 -22.43 4.81
C HIS A 403 23.69 -23.10 4.21
N ALA A 404 22.53 -22.86 4.77
CA ALA A 404 21.27 -23.37 4.24
C ALA A 404 20.95 -22.76 2.87
N VAL A 405 20.28 -23.54 2.03
CA VAL A 405 19.82 -23.17 0.70
C VAL A 405 18.32 -22.91 0.76
N ILE A 406 17.91 -21.68 0.50
CA ILE A 406 16.51 -21.29 0.37
C ILE A 406 16.01 -21.74 -1.00
N GLY A 407 15.14 -22.75 -1.03
CA GLY A 407 14.50 -23.21 -2.27
C GLY A 407 13.28 -22.35 -2.60
N MET A 408 13.32 -21.64 -3.73
CA MET A 408 12.17 -20.90 -4.22
C MET A 408 11.11 -21.82 -4.82
N VAL A 409 9.83 -21.50 -4.63
CA VAL A 409 8.71 -22.17 -5.28
C VAL A 409 8.17 -21.26 -6.37
N ASN A 410 8.15 -21.74 -7.59
CA ASN A 410 7.76 -20.92 -8.73
C ASN A 410 6.31 -20.44 -8.61
N GLY A 411 6.11 -19.12 -8.70
CA GLY A 411 4.80 -18.48 -8.59
C GLY A 411 4.28 -18.29 -7.17
N GLU A 412 5.07 -18.64 -6.14
CA GLU A 412 4.70 -18.49 -4.74
C GLU A 412 5.71 -17.62 -3.98
N ILE A 413 5.25 -17.03 -2.87
CA ILE A 413 6.12 -16.33 -1.92
C ILE A 413 6.69 -17.26 -0.85
N THR A 414 6.16 -18.49 -0.71
CA THR A 414 6.66 -19.53 0.18
C THR A 414 7.97 -20.12 -0.33
N THR A 415 8.75 -20.70 0.57
CA THR A 415 10.03 -21.34 0.24
C THR A 415 10.12 -22.75 0.80
N THR A 416 11.15 -23.48 0.39
CA THR A 416 11.45 -24.83 0.87
C THR A 416 12.88 -24.91 1.37
N ASP A 417 13.19 -25.93 2.16
CA ASP A 417 14.56 -26.26 2.55
C ASP A 417 15.26 -26.99 1.38
N GLY A 418 16.26 -26.32 0.80
CA GLY A 418 17.11 -26.85 -0.29
C GLY A 418 18.37 -27.60 0.19
N GLY A 419 18.51 -27.80 1.50
CA GLY A 419 19.70 -28.42 2.10
C GLY A 419 20.82 -27.42 2.42
N TYR A 420 22.06 -27.86 2.36
CA TYR A 420 23.22 -27.06 2.74
C TYR A 420 24.31 -27.13 1.66
N THR A 421 25.02 -26.02 1.45
CA THR A 421 26.18 -25.91 0.58
C THR A 421 27.20 -24.91 1.13
N ASP A 422 28.45 -25.04 0.71
CA ASP A 422 29.57 -24.13 1.02
C ASP A 422 30.04 -23.32 -0.19
N ARG A 423 29.38 -23.49 -1.36
CA ARG A 423 29.80 -22.87 -2.61
C ARG A 423 28.62 -22.49 -3.52
N ILE A 424 28.88 -21.53 -4.38
CA ILE A 424 28.05 -21.19 -5.53
C ILE A 424 28.18 -22.32 -6.58
N ASP A 425 27.06 -22.72 -7.17
CA ASP A 425 27.02 -23.67 -8.26
C ASP A 425 25.93 -23.26 -9.27
N VAL A 426 26.36 -22.46 -10.24
CA VAL A 426 25.45 -21.86 -11.24
C VAL A 426 24.77 -22.90 -12.11
N ASP A 427 25.46 -24.05 -12.38
CA ASP A 427 24.89 -25.12 -13.18
C ASP A 427 23.69 -25.81 -12.49
N TYR A 428 23.66 -25.78 -11.16
CA TYR A 428 22.56 -26.29 -10.33
C TYR A 428 21.64 -25.19 -9.78
N ASP A 429 21.81 -23.93 -10.28
CA ASP A 429 21.09 -22.76 -9.82
C ASP A 429 21.20 -22.52 -8.31
N ILE A 430 22.39 -22.71 -7.77
CA ILE A 430 22.73 -22.41 -6.37
C ILE A 430 23.56 -21.14 -6.35
N LEU A 431 22.96 -20.06 -5.86
CA LEU A 431 23.53 -18.72 -5.85
C LEU A 431 23.75 -18.26 -4.42
N LYS A 432 24.72 -17.39 -4.21
CA LYS A 432 24.90 -16.75 -2.90
C LYS A 432 23.88 -15.65 -2.71
N ILE A 433 23.29 -15.56 -1.51
CA ILE A 433 22.41 -14.49 -1.08
C ILE A 433 22.93 -13.90 0.22
N ALA A 434 22.79 -12.58 0.37
CA ALA A 434 23.19 -11.89 1.59
C ALA A 434 22.20 -10.77 1.94
N VAL A 435 22.02 -10.52 3.26
CA VAL A 435 21.30 -9.37 3.80
C VAL A 435 22.27 -8.56 4.67
N ILE A 436 22.43 -7.29 4.35
CA ILE A 436 23.37 -6.36 4.98
C ILE A 436 22.58 -5.32 5.77
N GLU A 437 22.87 -5.22 7.07
CA GLU A 437 22.30 -4.18 7.93
C GLU A 437 22.73 -2.79 7.46
N ARG A 438 21.76 -1.87 7.26
CA ARG A 438 22.06 -0.54 6.71
C ARG A 438 21.71 0.64 7.61
N HIS A 439 21.07 0.40 8.74
CA HIS A 439 20.49 1.47 9.57
C HIS A 439 21.44 2.00 10.65
N LYS A 440 22.27 1.12 11.22
CA LYS A 440 23.03 1.37 12.46
C LYS A 440 24.52 1.12 12.32
N ASN A 441 24.99 0.78 11.12
CA ASN A 441 26.39 0.45 10.85
C ASN A 441 26.95 -0.66 11.77
N THR A 442 26.16 -1.71 11.96
CA THR A 442 26.53 -2.85 12.83
C THR A 442 27.53 -3.79 12.19
N HIS A 443 27.74 -3.70 10.88
CA HIS A 443 28.45 -4.67 10.04
C HIS A 443 27.86 -6.09 10.08
N HIS A 444 26.62 -6.26 10.47
CA HIS A 444 25.96 -7.55 10.37
C HIS A 444 25.62 -7.85 8.92
N ILE A 445 26.12 -9.00 8.45
CA ILE A 445 25.87 -9.53 7.11
C ILE A 445 25.46 -10.98 7.25
N GLY A 446 24.19 -11.26 7.04
CA GLY A 446 23.69 -12.63 6.99
C GLY A 446 23.96 -13.26 5.64
N LEU A 447 24.58 -14.41 5.62
CA LEU A 447 24.92 -15.17 4.42
C LEU A 447 24.06 -16.43 4.32
N GLY A 448 23.75 -16.81 3.08
CA GLY A 448 23.03 -18.03 2.74
C GLY A 448 23.15 -18.34 1.25
N TYR A 449 22.38 -19.33 0.83
CA TYR A 449 22.26 -19.65 -0.58
C TYR A 449 20.79 -19.69 -0.99
N ILE A 450 20.53 -19.46 -2.28
CA ILE A 450 19.19 -19.50 -2.86
C ILE A 450 19.22 -20.37 -4.12
N LYS A 451 18.12 -21.09 -4.35
CA LYS A 451 17.91 -21.94 -5.53
C LYS A 451 16.57 -21.59 -6.19
N GLY A 452 16.54 -21.55 -7.50
CA GLY A 452 15.34 -21.24 -8.29
C GLY A 452 15.31 -19.81 -8.82
N TYR A 453 16.34 -18.99 -8.54
CA TYR A 453 16.42 -17.61 -9.01
C TYR A 453 16.90 -17.49 -10.47
N GLY A 454 17.76 -18.39 -10.91
CA GLY A 454 18.17 -18.56 -12.32
C GLY A 454 19.35 -17.71 -12.78
N LEU A 455 19.86 -16.75 -11.99
CA LEU A 455 20.95 -15.86 -12.39
C LEU A 455 22.21 -16.66 -12.82
N GLN A 456 22.73 -16.37 -14.01
CA GLN A 456 23.87 -17.09 -14.60
C GLN A 456 25.20 -16.34 -14.43
N LYS A 457 25.16 -15.03 -14.23
CA LYS A 457 26.34 -14.17 -14.08
C LYS A 457 25.97 -12.86 -13.38
N GLY A 458 26.95 -12.27 -12.69
CA GLY A 458 26.80 -10.99 -12.04
C GLY A 458 26.05 -11.04 -10.70
N ALA A 459 25.43 -9.93 -10.32
CA ALA A 459 24.69 -9.78 -9.09
C ALA A 459 23.48 -8.84 -9.24
N VAL A 460 22.47 -9.04 -8.40
CA VAL A 460 21.27 -8.21 -8.27
C VAL A 460 21.16 -7.79 -6.82
N ALA A 461 21.00 -6.48 -6.56
CA ALA A 461 20.82 -5.92 -5.22
C ALA A 461 19.63 -4.95 -5.17
N THR A 462 18.98 -4.87 -4.01
CA THR A 462 17.94 -3.89 -3.73
C THR A 462 17.94 -3.47 -2.26
N SER A 463 17.50 -2.23 -1.98
CA SER A 463 17.18 -1.75 -0.64
C SER A 463 15.72 -1.97 -0.25
N ILE A 464 14.90 -2.54 -1.14
CA ILE A 464 13.56 -3.00 -0.81
C ILE A 464 13.69 -4.45 -0.33
N SER A 465 13.49 -4.66 0.97
CA SER A 465 13.68 -5.95 1.63
C SER A 465 12.73 -6.02 2.82
N HIS A 466 11.55 -6.57 2.60
CA HIS A 466 10.44 -6.53 3.56
C HIS A 466 10.77 -7.18 4.89
N ASP A 467 10.38 -6.57 6.03
CA ASP A 467 9.88 -5.17 6.15
C ASP A 467 10.98 -4.25 6.65
N SER A 468 12.15 -4.82 7.04
CA SER A 468 13.27 -4.07 7.64
C SER A 468 13.99 -3.16 6.65
N HIS A 469 13.86 -3.39 5.35
CA HIS A 469 14.51 -2.65 4.27
C HIS A 469 16.04 -2.56 4.42
N ASN A 470 16.65 -3.64 4.87
CA ASN A 470 18.08 -3.84 4.76
C ASN A 470 18.49 -4.06 3.30
N ILE A 471 19.78 -3.98 2.97
CA ILE A 471 20.22 -4.30 1.61
C ILE A 471 20.20 -5.80 1.43
N ILE A 472 19.51 -6.29 0.40
CA ILE A 472 19.55 -7.68 -0.01
C ILE A 472 20.24 -7.82 -1.36
N VAL A 473 21.13 -8.81 -1.49
CA VAL A 473 21.89 -9.07 -2.72
C VAL A 473 21.97 -10.56 -3.01
N VAL A 474 21.83 -10.92 -4.27
CA VAL A 474 22.07 -12.26 -4.80
C VAL A 474 23.11 -12.19 -5.90
N GLY A 475 24.02 -13.15 -5.97
CA GLY A 475 25.08 -13.12 -6.98
C GLY A 475 25.74 -14.46 -7.26
N THR A 476 26.46 -14.48 -8.38
CA THR A 476 27.28 -15.61 -8.86
C THR A 476 28.74 -15.51 -8.44
N ASN A 477 29.15 -14.39 -7.85
CA ASN A 477 30.48 -14.15 -7.28
C ASN A 477 30.43 -13.01 -6.26
N GLU A 478 31.37 -12.98 -5.34
CA GLU A 478 31.43 -12.04 -4.22
C GLU A 478 31.84 -10.63 -4.67
N GLU A 479 32.62 -10.48 -5.73
CA GLU A 479 33.06 -9.20 -6.26
C GLU A 479 31.89 -8.39 -6.81
N ASP A 480 31.03 -9.00 -7.64
CA ASP A 480 29.83 -8.34 -8.16
C ASP A 480 28.79 -8.09 -7.07
N MET A 481 28.66 -9.00 -6.08
CA MET A 481 27.80 -8.77 -4.90
C MET A 481 28.24 -7.55 -4.09
N ALA A 482 29.53 -7.45 -3.78
CA ALA A 482 30.10 -6.30 -3.08
C ALA A 482 29.93 -5.00 -3.88
N PHE A 483 30.16 -5.05 -5.18
CA PHE A 483 29.96 -3.88 -6.05
C PHE A 483 28.51 -3.45 -6.07
N ALA A 484 27.56 -4.37 -6.25
CA ALA A 484 26.14 -4.07 -6.26
C ALA A 484 25.64 -3.48 -4.93
N ALA A 485 26.03 -4.08 -3.79
CA ALA A 485 25.67 -3.56 -2.47
C ALA A 485 26.25 -2.16 -2.21
N ASN A 486 27.54 -1.93 -2.52
CA ASN A 486 28.15 -0.60 -2.41
C ASN A 486 27.48 0.43 -3.34
N ARG A 487 27.01 0.00 -4.52
CA ARG A 487 26.28 0.89 -5.43
C ARG A 487 24.96 1.35 -4.82
N ILE A 488 24.20 0.45 -4.18
CA ILE A 488 23.00 0.81 -3.40
C ILE A 488 23.31 1.83 -2.32
N VAL A 489 24.41 1.66 -1.57
CA VAL A 489 24.83 2.63 -0.54
C VAL A 489 25.17 3.98 -1.16
N GLN A 490 25.95 4.02 -2.25
CA GLN A 490 26.36 5.25 -2.91
C GLN A 490 25.20 6.08 -3.46
N GLN A 491 24.15 5.43 -3.94
CA GLN A 491 22.98 6.10 -4.49
C GLN A 491 21.85 6.34 -3.47
N HIS A 492 22.11 6.05 -2.19
CA HIS A 492 21.12 6.17 -1.10
C HIS A 492 19.85 5.35 -1.30
N GLY A 493 19.98 4.18 -1.93
CA GLY A 493 18.88 3.23 -2.10
C GLY A 493 18.47 3.00 -3.54
N GLY A 494 17.73 1.92 -3.73
CA GLY A 494 17.19 1.53 -5.03
C GLY A 494 17.45 0.08 -5.41
N ILE A 495 17.56 -0.14 -6.70
CA ILE A 495 17.79 -1.42 -7.35
C ILE A 495 19.04 -1.31 -8.21
N THR A 496 19.87 -2.33 -8.23
CA THR A 496 21.09 -2.37 -9.05
C THR A 496 21.33 -3.78 -9.59
N VAL A 497 21.59 -3.87 -10.89
CA VAL A 497 21.98 -5.10 -11.61
C VAL A 497 23.39 -4.90 -12.13
N VAL A 498 24.30 -5.83 -11.84
CA VAL A 498 25.74 -5.70 -12.06
C VAL A 498 26.30 -6.92 -12.77
N GLU A 499 27.25 -6.72 -13.67
CA GLU A 499 28.10 -7.77 -14.26
C GLU A 499 29.51 -7.26 -14.44
N ASN A 500 30.51 -8.00 -13.92
CA ASN A 500 31.94 -7.68 -14.02
C ASN A 500 32.27 -6.25 -13.56
N GLY A 501 31.73 -5.83 -12.40
CA GLY A 501 31.93 -4.50 -11.83
C GLY A 501 31.30 -3.36 -12.64
N GLN A 502 30.34 -3.64 -13.50
CA GLN A 502 29.63 -2.64 -14.29
C GLN A 502 28.12 -2.72 -14.05
N VAL A 503 27.50 -1.55 -13.83
CA VAL A 503 26.04 -1.44 -13.74
C VAL A 503 25.41 -1.71 -15.13
N LYS A 504 24.44 -2.63 -15.17
CA LYS A 504 23.65 -2.98 -16.37
C LYS A 504 22.25 -2.40 -16.34
N GLY A 505 21.69 -2.22 -15.14
CA GLY A 505 20.41 -1.59 -14.91
C GLY A 505 20.33 -1.09 -13.48
N GLU A 506 19.67 0.04 -13.27
CA GLU A 506 19.48 0.61 -11.94
C GLU A 506 18.20 1.43 -11.85
N LEU A 507 17.66 1.54 -10.64
CA LEU A 507 16.59 2.45 -10.26
C LEU A 507 16.98 3.14 -8.95
N LEU A 508 16.92 4.48 -8.90
CA LEU A 508 17.17 5.26 -7.70
C LEU A 508 15.89 5.39 -6.86
N LEU A 509 16.04 5.13 -5.55
CA LEU A 509 14.98 5.29 -4.55
C LEU A 509 15.53 6.11 -3.38
N ALA A 510 15.69 7.42 -3.60
CA ALA A 510 16.39 8.31 -2.67
C ALA A 510 15.59 8.60 -1.38
N ILE A 511 14.26 8.46 -1.40
CA ILE A 511 13.42 8.70 -0.23
C ILE A 511 13.39 7.43 0.61
N ALA A 512 14.07 7.44 1.74
CA ALA A 512 14.21 6.33 2.68
C ALA A 512 14.79 5.03 2.07
N GLY A 513 15.33 5.10 0.85
CA GLY A 513 15.80 3.94 0.10
C GLY A 513 14.68 3.07 -0.49
N ILE A 514 13.43 3.53 -0.48
CA ILE A 514 12.24 2.75 -0.89
C ILE A 514 11.33 3.50 -1.86
N MET A 515 11.42 4.82 -1.95
CA MET A 515 10.65 5.65 -2.90
C MET A 515 11.58 6.59 -3.67
N SER A 516 11.15 6.98 -4.87
CA SER A 516 11.82 7.95 -5.74
C SER A 516 11.13 9.31 -5.67
N ASP A 517 11.90 10.37 -5.85
CA ASP A 517 11.41 11.74 -6.08
C ASP A 517 11.20 12.07 -7.57
N ASP A 518 11.47 11.11 -8.47
CA ASP A 518 11.21 11.23 -9.91
C ASP A 518 9.74 10.88 -10.26
N THR A 519 9.35 11.15 -11.49
CA THR A 519 8.00 10.89 -11.99
C THR A 519 7.73 9.39 -12.11
N LEU A 520 6.46 8.98 -11.94
CA LEU A 520 6.05 7.59 -12.08
C LEU A 520 6.50 6.97 -13.43
N VAL A 521 6.43 7.74 -14.52
CA VAL A 521 6.82 7.27 -15.85
C VAL A 521 8.32 6.96 -15.92
N ASN A 522 9.15 7.82 -15.34
CA ASN A 522 10.60 7.60 -15.29
C ASN A 522 10.95 6.42 -14.39
N VAL A 523 10.36 6.36 -13.21
CA VAL A 523 10.56 5.24 -12.26
C VAL A 523 10.16 3.91 -12.91
N ASN A 524 9.02 3.86 -13.60
CA ASN A 524 8.62 2.65 -14.31
C ASN A 524 9.58 2.27 -15.44
N ARG A 525 10.01 3.25 -16.23
CA ARG A 525 11.01 3.02 -17.29
C ARG A 525 12.30 2.40 -16.72
N ASP A 526 12.81 2.96 -15.63
CA ASP A 526 14.07 2.53 -15.04
C ASP A 526 13.92 1.17 -14.34
N LEU A 527 12.76 0.90 -13.72
CA LEU A 527 12.40 -0.41 -13.19
C LEU A 527 12.37 -1.49 -14.29
N GLU A 528 11.69 -1.21 -15.40
CA GLU A 528 11.61 -2.15 -16.52
C GLU A 528 12.98 -2.38 -17.20
N ASN A 529 13.81 -1.35 -17.29
CA ASN A 529 15.19 -1.48 -17.77
C ASN A 529 16.03 -2.36 -16.82
N ALA A 530 15.88 -2.17 -15.51
CA ALA A 530 16.57 -3.00 -14.51
C ALA A 530 16.07 -4.46 -14.54
N LYS A 531 14.75 -4.70 -14.69
CA LYS A 531 14.18 -6.05 -14.87
C LYS A 531 14.75 -6.73 -16.11
N LYS A 532 14.76 -6.01 -17.24
CA LYS A 532 15.34 -6.52 -18.47
C LYS A 532 16.81 -6.92 -18.29
N ALA A 533 17.61 -6.06 -17.64
CA ALA A 533 19.01 -6.36 -17.36
C ALA A 533 19.16 -7.62 -16.50
N ALA A 534 18.32 -7.81 -15.48
CA ALA A 534 18.32 -9.00 -14.65
C ALA A 534 17.97 -10.27 -15.46
N TYR A 535 16.96 -10.21 -16.32
CA TYR A 535 16.63 -11.32 -17.22
C TYR A 535 17.74 -11.63 -18.24
N ASP A 536 18.40 -10.60 -18.78
CA ASP A 536 19.54 -10.75 -19.69
C ASP A 536 20.75 -11.42 -19.01
N LEU A 537 20.85 -11.30 -17.68
CA LEU A 537 21.85 -12.01 -16.86
C LEU A 537 21.41 -13.42 -16.43
N GLY A 538 20.20 -13.86 -16.80
CA GLY A 538 19.72 -15.22 -16.61
C GLY A 538 18.67 -15.41 -15.53
N VAL A 539 18.22 -14.35 -14.84
CA VAL A 539 17.13 -14.49 -13.86
C VAL A 539 15.90 -15.10 -14.54
N SER A 540 15.25 -16.02 -13.85
CA SER A 540 14.08 -16.74 -14.36
C SER A 540 12.96 -15.78 -14.78
N THR A 541 12.45 -15.91 -16.00
CA THR A 541 11.34 -15.08 -16.52
C THR A 541 9.99 -15.40 -15.87
N GLY A 542 9.91 -16.43 -15.04
CA GLY A 542 8.72 -16.80 -14.26
C GLY A 542 8.55 -16.05 -12.95
N ILE A 543 9.51 -15.19 -12.59
CA ILE A 543 9.50 -14.41 -11.33
C ILE A 543 9.75 -12.93 -11.61
N ASP A 544 9.32 -12.04 -10.72
CA ASP A 544 9.80 -10.67 -10.68
C ASP A 544 11.15 -10.65 -9.93
N PRO A 545 12.26 -10.21 -10.56
CA PRO A 545 13.60 -10.30 -9.98
C PRO A 545 13.72 -9.63 -8.61
N PHE A 546 13.11 -8.47 -8.46
CA PHE A 546 13.31 -7.62 -7.29
C PHE A 546 12.27 -7.90 -6.20
N MET A 547 11.00 -8.03 -6.57
CA MET A 547 9.94 -8.35 -5.63
C MET A 547 10.14 -9.74 -5.00
N THR A 548 10.52 -10.75 -5.80
CA THR A 548 10.84 -12.07 -5.27
C THR A 548 11.98 -12.00 -4.27
N LEU A 549 13.04 -11.24 -4.59
CA LEU A 549 14.19 -11.06 -3.71
C LEU A 549 13.81 -10.35 -2.42
N SER A 550 12.95 -9.31 -2.48
CA SER A 550 12.55 -8.53 -1.31
C SER A 550 11.82 -9.36 -0.25
N PHE A 551 10.99 -10.33 -0.67
CA PHE A 551 10.29 -11.23 0.26
C PHE A 551 11.17 -12.33 0.86
N MET A 552 12.38 -12.57 0.32
CA MET A 552 13.30 -13.54 0.93
C MET A 552 13.75 -13.12 2.34
N ALA A 553 13.66 -11.85 2.67
CA ALA A 553 14.06 -11.31 3.97
C ALA A 553 12.91 -11.23 5.00
N LEU A 554 11.67 -11.55 4.66
CA LEU A 554 10.52 -11.40 5.56
C LEU A 554 10.32 -12.64 6.45
N PRO A 555 10.75 -12.63 7.73
CA PRO A 555 10.83 -13.82 8.58
C PRO A 555 9.48 -14.23 9.22
N VAL A 556 8.37 -13.89 8.58
CA VAL A 556 7.01 -14.33 8.93
C VAL A 556 6.41 -15.29 7.91
N ILE A 557 7.01 -15.40 6.70
CA ILE A 557 6.53 -16.30 5.65
C ILE A 557 7.33 -17.61 5.67
N PRO A 558 6.73 -18.80 5.79
CA PRO A 558 7.44 -20.07 5.79
C PRO A 558 8.04 -20.43 4.42
N SER A 559 9.08 -21.32 4.35
CA SER A 559 9.74 -21.93 5.51
C SER A 559 11.08 -21.27 5.85
N LEU A 560 12.01 -21.12 4.89
CA LEU A 560 13.32 -20.48 5.12
C LEU A 560 13.34 -19.03 4.64
N ARG A 561 13.92 -18.15 5.46
CA ARG A 561 14.15 -16.74 5.15
C ARG A 561 15.57 -16.35 5.51
N ILE A 562 16.03 -15.19 5.04
CA ILE A 562 17.35 -14.67 5.38
C ILE A 562 17.21 -13.32 6.08
N THR A 563 17.91 -13.17 7.20
CA THR A 563 18.04 -11.91 7.94
C THR A 563 19.50 -11.45 7.94
N THR A 564 19.80 -10.32 8.55
CA THR A 564 21.17 -9.83 8.76
C THR A 564 22.05 -10.79 9.58
N ARG A 565 21.46 -11.82 10.19
CA ARG A 565 22.15 -12.83 11.02
C ARG A 565 22.30 -14.18 10.34
N GLY A 566 21.78 -14.36 9.12
CA GLY A 566 21.83 -15.58 8.35
C GLY A 566 20.45 -16.17 8.05
N VAL A 567 20.43 -17.41 7.59
CA VAL A 567 19.20 -18.10 7.21
C VAL A 567 18.43 -18.52 8.45
N PHE A 568 17.14 -18.26 8.46
CA PHE A 568 16.21 -18.48 9.56
C PHE A 568 15.08 -19.42 9.10
N ASP A 569 14.83 -20.45 9.86
CA ASP A 569 13.68 -21.33 9.69
C ASP A 569 12.48 -20.77 10.48
N VAL A 570 11.52 -20.23 9.72
CA VAL A 570 10.29 -19.63 10.28
C VAL A 570 9.43 -20.68 10.98
N THR A 571 9.46 -21.93 10.54
CA THR A 571 8.63 -23.01 11.08
C THR A 571 9.14 -23.46 12.45
N THR A 572 10.46 -23.58 12.61
CA THR A 572 11.09 -23.99 13.88
C THR A 572 11.54 -22.82 14.74
N GLN A 573 11.45 -21.59 14.25
CA GLN A 573 11.88 -20.35 14.91
C GLN A 573 13.37 -20.38 15.32
N ARG A 574 14.25 -20.83 14.40
CA ARG A 574 15.70 -20.99 14.65
C ARG A 574 16.52 -20.57 13.45
N TYR A 575 17.72 -20.08 13.73
CA TYR A 575 18.77 -19.94 12.70
C TYR A 575 19.33 -21.32 12.35
N VAL A 576 19.59 -21.53 11.06
CA VAL A 576 20.03 -22.79 10.47
C VAL A 576 21.32 -22.65 9.66
#